data_28c2c0b6c51eaaa17dedaccce6ba2059
#
_entry.id   28c2c0b6c51eaaa17dedaccce6ba2059
#
_cell.length_a   1.000
_cell.length_b   1.000
_cell.length_c   1.000
_cell.angle_alpha   90.00
_cell.angle_beta   90.00
_cell.angle_gamma   90.00
#
_symmetry.space_group_name_H-M   'P 1'
#
loop_
_entity.id
_entity.type
_entity.pdbx_description
1 polymer ?
#
loop_
_entity_poly.entity_id
_entity_poly.type
_entity_poly.pdbx_seq_one_letter_code
_entity_poly.pdbx_strand_id
1 'polypeptide(L)'
;MARPTQPLNRQRLAWCRQKAQAKYRNEPWDMTFETWWRMWQPLWTQRGMGTDNYCMIRRDDDLPWTESNVILVQRWHYLSNQGPYYKAQHKT
;
A
#
# COMPACT_ATOMS: atom_id res chain seq x y z
N MET A 1 -12.60 16.71 24.56
CA MET A 1 -12.46 16.52 24.11
C MET A 1 -12.10 16.10 23.29
N ALA A 2 -11.98 15.87 23.00
CA ALA A 2 -11.71 15.51 22.26
C ALA A 2 -11.14 15.41 21.49
N ARG A 3 -10.73 15.14 21.21
CA ARG A 3 -10.22 15.14 20.52
C ARG A 3 -10.31 14.44 19.55
N PRO A 4 -10.79 14.32 19.11
CA PRO A 4 -11.18 13.69 17.99
C PRO A 4 -10.17 13.70 17.00
N THR A 5 -9.40 14.36 17.15
CA THR A 5 -8.53 14.45 16.26
C THR A 5 -7.74 13.34 16.06
N GLN A 6 -7.86 12.45 16.75
CA GLN A 6 -7.10 11.40 16.68
C GLN A 6 -7.48 10.34 15.75
N PRO A 7 -8.41 10.53 14.89
CA PRO A 7 -8.79 9.50 13.98
C PRO A 7 -7.63 9.06 13.11
N LEU A 8 -6.63 9.85 12.94
CA LEU A 8 -5.52 9.45 12.12
C LEU A 8 -4.52 8.55 12.82
N ASN A 9 -4.74 8.22 14.06
CA ASN A 9 -3.85 7.31 14.76
C ASN A 9 -3.82 5.94 14.13
N ARG A 10 -4.97 5.43 13.71
CA ARG A 10 -5.01 4.14 13.07
C ARG A 10 -4.29 4.18 11.75
N GLN A 11 -4.47 5.25 11.02
CA GLN A 11 -3.85 5.40 9.72
C GLN A 11 -2.34 5.49 9.87
N ARG A 12 -1.88 6.24 10.86
CA ARG A 12 -0.43 6.35 11.07
C ARG A 12 0.17 5.02 11.48
N LEU A 13 -0.56 4.26 12.29
CA LEU A 13 -0.08 2.96 12.70
C LEU A 13 0.02 2.02 11.49
N ALA A 14 -0.96 2.06 10.61
CA ALA A 14 -0.94 1.22 9.41
C ALA A 14 0.25 1.60 8.52
N TRP A 15 0.52 2.89 8.39
CA TRP A 15 1.66 3.36 7.62
C TRP A 15 2.97 2.88 8.24
N CYS A 16 3.09 2.99 9.54
CA CYS A 16 4.29 2.53 10.24
C CYS A 16 4.51 1.04 10.06
N ARG A 17 3.43 0.28 10.11
CA ARG A 17 3.55 -1.17 9.96
C ARG A 17 3.98 -1.55 8.56
N GLN A 18 3.42 -0.91 7.57
CA GLN A 18 3.78 -1.23 6.20
C GLN A 18 5.22 -0.84 5.92
N LYS A 19 5.64 0.32 6.43
CA LYS A 19 6.99 0.78 6.28
C LYS A 19 7.97 -0.18 6.96
N ALA A 20 7.60 -0.67 8.14
CA ALA A 20 8.43 -1.60 8.88
C ALA A 20 8.55 -2.94 8.15
N GLN A 21 7.47 -3.39 7.53
CA GLN A 21 7.51 -4.62 6.77
C GLN A 21 8.40 -4.47 5.54
N ALA A 22 8.35 -3.34 4.89
CA ALA A 22 9.21 -3.10 3.74
C ALA A 22 10.67 -3.13 4.18
N LYS A 23 10.96 -2.51 5.31
CA LYS A 23 12.32 -2.50 5.82
C LYS A 23 12.78 -3.92 6.16
N TYR A 24 11.91 -4.69 6.76
CA TYR A 24 12.22 -6.07 7.12
C TYR A 24 12.56 -6.90 5.87
N ARG A 25 11.92 -6.61 4.75
CA ARG A 25 12.18 -7.31 3.51
C ARG A 25 13.28 -6.67 2.68
N ASN A 26 13.93 -5.64 3.21
CA ASN A 26 14.96 -4.92 2.50
C ASN A 26 14.42 -4.20 1.27
N GLU A 27 13.21 -3.73 1.35
CA GLU A 27 12.59 -2.97 0.27
C GLU A 27 12.64 -1.49 0.63
N PRO A 28 13.32 -0.67 -0.13
CA PRO A 28 13.44 0.74 0.22
C PRO A 28 12.07 1.42 0.25
N TRP A 29 11.89 2.31 1.20
CA TRP A 29 10.63 3.01 1.41
C TRP A 29 10.88 4.50 1.37
N ASP A 30 10.17 5.18 0.49
CA ASP A 30 10.33 6.61 0.34
C ASP A 30 8.96 7.26 0.20
N MET A 31 8.09 7.07 1.19
CA MET A 31 6.80 7.72 1.22
C MET A 31 6.54 8.26 2.60
N THR A 32 6.18 9.53 2.66
CA THR A 32 5.79 10.13 3.93
C THR A 32 4.39 9.64 4.26
N PHE A 33 3.99 9.83 5.51
CA PHE A 33 2.63 9.49 5.90
C PHE A 33 1.63 10.30 5.09
N GLU A 34 1.91 11.56 4.83
CA GLU A 34 0.97 12.43 4.11
C GLU A 34 0.72 11.91 2.69
N THR A 35 1.76 11.49 2.01
CA THR A 35 1.62 10.95 0.67
C THR A 35 0.84 9.64 0.70
N TRP A 36 1.22 8.75 1.60
CA TRP A 36 0.58 7.46 1.76
C TRP A 36 -0.90 7.63 2.09
N TRP A 37 -1.21 8.55 3.03
CA TRP A 37 -2.58 8.77 3.45
C TRP A 37 -3.43 9.41 2.34
N ARG A 38 -2.84 10.31 1.59
CA ARG A 38 -3.55 10.93 0.48
C ARG A 38 -3.99 9.88 -0.53
N MET A 39 -3.17 8.87 -0.76
CA MET A 39 -3.53 7.81 -1.68
C MET A 39 -4.61 6.92 -1.11
N TRP A 40 -4.53 6.62 0.19
CA TRP A 40 -5.50 5.72 0.80
C TRP A 40 -6.82 6.37 1.16
N GLN A 41 -6.83 7.65 1.38
CA GLN A 41 -8.01 8.32 1.94
C GLN A 41 -9.32 7.95 1.26
N PRO A 42 -9.42 7.99 -0.07
CA PRO A 42 -10.69 7.65 -0.71
C PRO A 42 -11.08 6.19 -0.60
N LEU A 43 -10.12 5.32 -0.30
CA LEU A 43 -10.39 3.90 -0.22
C LEU A 43 -10.14 3.32 1.17
N TRP A 44 -9.98 4.18 2.16
CA TRP A 44 -9.57 3.70 3.48
C TRP A 44 -10.51 2.66 4.06
N THR A 45 -11.82 2.85 3.93
CA THR A 45 -12.76 1.90 4.49
C THR A 45 -12.79 0.60 3.73
N GLN A 46 -12.18 0.58 2.56
CA GLN A 46 -12.16 -0.62 1.75
C GLN A 46 -10.82 -1.34 1.80
N ARG A 47 -9.93 -0.87 2.65
CA ARG A 47 -8.64 -1.49 2.86
C ARG A 47 -8.83 -2.69 3.78
N GLY A 48 -8.22 -3.80 3.50
CA GLY A 48 -8.32 -4.95 4.38
C GLY A 48 -7.86 -6.23 3.73
N MET A 49 -8.19 -7.32 4.36
CA MET A 49 -7.70 -8.62 3.95
C MET A 49 -8.68 -9.42 3.08
N GLY A 50 -9.89 -8.93 2.93
CA GLY A 50 -10.85 -9.65 2.11
C GLY A 50 -10.53 -9.54 0.64
N THR A 51 -11.06 -10.44 -0.17
CA THR A 51 -10.73 -10.45 -1.57
C THR A 51 -11.18 -9.20 -2.30
N ASP A 52 -12.26 -8.58 -1.84
CA ASP A 52 -12.72 -7.35 -2.48
C ASP A 52 -12.09 -6.11 -1.87
N ASN A 53 -11.32 -6.25 -0.82
CA ASN A 53 -10.67 -5.12 -0.20
C ASN A 53 -9.43 -4.71 -0.98
N TYR A 54 -9.02 -3.48 -0.76
CA TYR A 54 -7.87 -2.94 -1.47
C TYR A 54 -6.57 -3.13 -0.70
N CYS A 55 -5.50 -3.27 -1.43
CA CYS A 55 -4.16 -3.30 -0.86
C CYS A 55 -3.24 -2.46 -1.74
N MET A 56 -2.10 -2.07 -1.20
CA MET A 56 -1.14 -1.27 -1.94
C MET A 56 -0.01 -2.17 -2.37
N ILE A 57 0.34 -2.13 -3.64
CA ILE A 57 1.44 -2.95 -4.15
C ILE A 57 2.37 -2.06 -4.96
N ARG A 58 3.58 -2.54 -5.19
CA ARG A 58 4.51 -1.82 -6.06
C ARG A 58 4.27 -2.25 -7.50
N ARG A 59 4.38 -1.31 -8.41
CA ARG A 59 4.25 -1.63 -9.83
C ARG A 59 5.48 -2.40 -10.29
N ASP A 60 6.64 -1.99 -9.78
CA ASP A 60 7.90 -2.63 -10.14
C ASP A 60 8.57 -3.04 -8.83
N ASP A 61 8.75 -4.34 -8.63
CA ASP A 61 9.31 -4.87 -7.41
C ASP A 61 10.75 -4.49 -7.20
N ASP A 62 11.43 -4.08 -8.24
CA ASP A 62 12.83 -3.72 -8.14
C ASP A 62 13.03 -2.27 -7.74
N LEU A 63 11.95 -1.51 -7.66
CA LEU A 63 12.05 -0.10 -7.30
C LEU A 63 11.43 0.14 -5.93
N PRO A 64 11.81 1.23 -5.29
CA PRO A 64 11.32 1.51 -3.94
C PRO A 64 9.83 1.75 -3.88
N TRP A 65 9.32 1.72 -2.67
CA TRP A 65 7.95 2.12 -2.38
C TRP A 65 7.90 3.64 -2.46
N THR A 66 7.43 4.16 -3.58
CA THR A 66 7.30 5.60 -3.79
C THR A 66 5.93 5.88 -4.37
N GLU A 67 5.54 7.14 -4.32
CA GLU A 67 4.24 7.53 -4.85
C GLU A 67 4.07 7.09 -6.30
N SER A 68 5.11 7.21 -7.09
CA SER A 68 5.01 6.86 -8.50
C SER A 68 5.08 5.37 -8.77
N ASN A 69 5.52 4.59 -7.81
CA ASN A 69 5.70 3.16 -8.01
C ASN A 69 4.67 2.30 -7.30
N VAL A 70 3.70 2.88 -6.62
CA VAL A 70 2.69 2.08 -5.93
C VAL A 70 1.32 2.29 -6.55
N ILE A 71 0.45 1.32 -6.33
CA ILE A 71 -0.89 1.39 -6.85
C ILE A 71 -1.79 0.64 -5.88
N LEU A 72 -3.04 1.09 -5.78
CA LEU A 72 -4.01 0.44 -4.91
C LEU A 72 -4.89 -0.45 -5.79
N VAL A 73 -4.95 -1.72 -5.47
CA VAL A 73 -5.73 -2.68 -6.24
C VAL A 73 -6.53 -3.55 -5.30
N GLN A 74 -7.62 -4.11 -5.78
CA GLN A 74 -8.37 -5.06 -4.97
C GLN A 74 -7.56 -6.34 -4.84
N ARG A 75 -7.67 -6.97 -3.70
CA ARG A 75 -6.83 -8.14 -3.43
C ARG A 75 -7.08 -9.27 -4.41
N TRP A 76 -8.33 -9.48 -4.83
CA TRP A 76 -8.60 -10.57 -5.75
C TRP A 76 -7.82 -10.34 -7.05
N HIS A 77 -7.72 -9.08 -7.47
CA HIS A 77 -7.02 -8.75 -8.69
C HIS A 77 -5.54 -9.05 -8.53
N TYR A 78 -4.97 -8.66 -7.41
CA TYR A 78 -3.59 -8.92 -7.11
C TYR A 78 -3.32 -10.42 -7.02
N LEU A 79 -4.16 -11.15 -6.31
CA LEU A 79 -3.96 -12.59 -6.13
C LEU A 79 -4.16 -13.37 -7.42
N SER A 80 -5.21 -13.04 -8.17
CA SER A 80 -5.50 -13.75 -9.39
C SER A 80 -4.52 -13.43 -10.49
N ASN A 81 -4.08 -12.22 -10.57
CA ASN A 81 -3.24 -11.78 -11.63
C ASN A 81 -1.81 -11.59 -11.22
N GLN A 82 -1.48 -12.03 -10.04
CA GLN A 82 -0.17 -11.81 -9.53
C GLN A 82 0.87 -12.25 -10.50
N GLY A 83 0.75 -13.44 -10.99
CA GLY A 83 1.69 -13.95 -11.92
C GLY A 83 1.69 -13.17 -13.22
N PRO A 84 0.56 -13.11 -13.87
CA PRO A 84 0.49 -12.40 -15.15
C PRO A 84 0.80 -10.93 -15.05
N TYR A 85 0.26 -10.29 -14.02
CA TYR A 85 0.42 -8.86 -13.86
C TYR A 85 1.88 -8.51 -13.66
N TYR A 86 2.50 -9.16 -12.71
CA TYR A 86 3.88 -8.89 -12.45
C TYR A 86 4.78 -9.39 -13.53
N LYS A 87 4.52 -10.54 -14.05
CA LYS A 87 5.35 -11.07 -15.09
C LYS A 87 5.30 -10.23 -16.33
N ALA A 88 4.16 -9.68 -16.64
CA ALA A 88 4.06 -8.83 -17.78
C ALA A 88 4.94 -7.62 -17.63
N GLN A 89 5.08 -7.12 -16.41
CA GLN A 89 5.90 -5.99 -16.17
C GLN A 89 7.35 -6.34 -16.10
N HIS A 90 7.67 -7.45 -15.55
CA HIS A 90 9.03 -7.81 -15.34
C HIS A 90 9.67 -8.50 -16.52
N LYS A 91 8.88 -9.14 -17.33
CA LYS A 91 9.41 -9.80 -18.38
C LYS A 91 9.87 -8.98 -19.41
N THR A 92 9.44 -7.86 -19.46
CA THR A 92 9.91 -7.04 -20.49
C THR A 92 11.16 -6.38 -20.11
#